data_367377187a3437147f7596ebe6cf37df
#
_entry.id   367377187a3437147f7596ebe6cf37df
#
_cell.length_a   1.000
_cell.length_b   1.000
_cell.length_c   1.000
_cell.angle_alpha   90.00
_cell.angle_beta   90.00
_cell.angle_gamma   90.00
#
_symmetry.space_group_name_H-M   'P 1'
#
loop_
_entity.id
_entity.type
_entity.pdbx_description
1 polymer ?
#
loop_
_entity_poly.entity_id
_entity_poly.type
_entity_poly.pdbx_seq_one_letter_code
_entity_poly.pdbx_strand_id
1 'polypeptide(L)'
;MENSEQHIKEAFDACAKVRNEKAQLYGNAWRMVDYYTLVHLSYNKLRSSDETEKDICTAVYNYSLFASVQHFCGIGALDELKDEAASINRLVEEADNHIKNIISKKTDEYCSEWMYCPKVFLADMIRLKIARLYHLRFRVLWHKVGGKGCNEAITDALRDLGGYAILYLARTALDEEREKKAQTKAPKASK
;
A
#
# COMPACT_ATOMS: atom_id res chain seq x y z
N MET A 1 18.07 -20.30 2.38
CA MET A 1 17.55 -19.20 1.52
C MET A 1 16.52 -18.46 2.32
N GLU A 2 16.62 -17.15 2.43
CA GLU A 2 15.56 -16.32 3.01
C GLU A 2 14.36 -16.35 2.07
N ASN A 3 13.19 -16.63 2.62
CA ASN A 3 11.97 -16.80 1.82
C ASN A 3 11.32 -15.43 1.57
N SER A 4 11.82 -14.69 0.57
CA SER A 4 11.33 -13.35 0.20
C SER A 4 9.83 -13.33 -0.11
N GLU A 5 9.32 -14.36 -0.77
CA GLU A 5 7.91 -14.49 -1.14
C GLU A 5 7.02 -14.65 0.08
N GLN A 6 7.49 -15.39 1.09
CA GLN A 6 6.75 -15.59 2.33
C GLN A 6 6.53 -14.27 3.07
N HIS A 7 7.56 -13.42 3.20
CA HIS A 7 7.43 -12.11 3.86
C HIS A 7 6.49 -11.15 3.10
N ILE A 8 6.53 -11.18 1.77
CA ILE A 8 5.59 -10.41 0.94
C ILE A 8 4.15 -10.91 1.18
N LYS A 9 3.94 -12.22 1.17
CA LYS A 9 2.63 -12.81 1.43
C LYS A 9 2.11 -12.44 2.81
N GLU A 10 2.93 -12.57 3.84
CA GLU A 10 2.57 -12.19 5.23
C GLU A 10 2.20 -10.71 5.34
N ALA A 11 2.89 -9.82 4.60
CA ALA A 11 2.56 -8.40 4.56
C ALA A 11 1.18 -8.15 3.94
N PHE A 12 0.84 -8.82 2.83
CA PHE A 12 -0.50 -8.75 2.23
C PHE A 12 -1.59 -9.28 3.17
N ASP A 13 -1.34 -10.43 3.78
CA ASP A 13 -2.30 -11.07 4.70
C ASP A 13 -2.57 -10.18 5.93
N ALA A 14 -1.54 -9.54 6.48
CA ALA A 14 -1.66 -8.59 7.58
C ALA A 14 -2.50 -7.36 7.17
N CYS A 15 -2.26 -6.79 5.99
CA CYS A 15 -3.04 -5.68 5.47
C CYS A 15 -4.50 -6.05 5.22
N ALA A 16 -4.76 -7.23 4.66
CA ALA A 16 -6.11 -7.74 4.44
C ALA A 16 -6.86 -7.97 5.75
N LYS A 17 -6.20 -8.51 6.77
CA LYS A 17 -6.78 -8.69 8.11
C LYS A 17 -7.25 -7.36 8.69
N VAL A 18 -6.39 -6.35 8.74
CA VAL A 18 -6.74 -5.01 9.26
C VAL A 18 -7.86 -4.38 8.43
N ARG A 19 -7.85 -4.54 7.11
CA ARG A 19 -8.91 -4.06 6.22
C ARG A 19 -10.27 -4.68 6.59
N ASN A 20 -10.31 -5.99 6.78
CA ASN A 20 -11.53 -6.71 7.12
C ASN A 20 -12.06 -6.34 8.52
N GLU A 21 -11.18 -6.23 9.51
CA GLU A 21 -11.54 -5.78 10.86
C GLU A 21 -12.16 -4.36 10.83
N LYS A 22 -11.54 -3.44 10.09
CA LYS A 22 -12.06 -2.08 9.93
C LYS A 22 -13.35 -2.03 9.12
N ALA A 23 -13.53 -2.89 8.13
CA ALA A 23 -14.77 -2.98 7.37
C ALA A 23 -15.95 -3.41 8.23
N GLN A 24 -15.74 -4.25 9.25
CA GLN A 24 -16.78 -4.61 10.23
C GLN A 24 -17.22 -3.41 11.09
N LEU A 25 -16.31 -2.48 11.40
CA LEU A 25 -16.59 -1.31 12.24
C LEU A 25 -17.15 -0.13 11.45
N TYR A 26 -16.60 0.15 10.29
CA TYR A 26 -16.86 1.37 9.51
C TYR A 26 -17.56 1.10 8.18
N GLY A 27 -17.81 -0.17 7.84
CA GLY A 27 -18.35 -0.55 6.53
C GLY A 27 -17.45 -0.05 5.40
N ASN A 28 -18.08 0.39 4.32
CA ASN A 28 -17.38 0.92 3.15
C ASN A 28 -17.39 2.47 3.12
N ALA A 29 -17.25 3.14 4.27
CA ALA A 29 -17.29 4.61 4.38
C ALA A 29 -16.25 5.32 3.48
N TRP A 30 -15.15 4.65 3.12
CA TRP A 30 -14.15 5.17 2.17
C TRP A 30 -14.73 5.50 0.78
N ARG A 31 -15.90 4.96 0.43
CA ARG A 31 -16.61 5.24 -0.83
C ARG A 31 -17.11 6.68 -0.91
N MET A 32 -17.33 7.33 0.23
CA MET A 32 -17.88 8.69 0.32
C MET A 32 -16.84 9.78 0.04
N VAL A 33 -15.58 9.42 -0.17
CA VAL A 33 -14.49 10.38 -0.40
C VAL A 33 -13.80 10.09 -1.72
N ASP A 34 -13.22 11.12 -2.35
CA ASP A 34 -12.44 10.94 -3.57
C ASP A 34 -11.09 10.28 -3.31
N TYR A 35 -10.44 9.80 -4.38
CA TYR A 35 -9.14 9.15 -4.28
C TYR A 35 -8.08 10.05 -3.66
N TYR A 36 -8.17 11.36 -3.88
CA TYR A 36 -7.19 12.31 -3.37
C TYR A 36 -7.29 12.48 -1.84
N THR A 37 -8.50 12.44 -1.30
CA THR A 37 -8.70 12.42 0.15
C THR A 37 -8.03 11.19 0.77
N LEU A 38 -8.13 10.02 0.15
CA LEU A 38 -7.46 8.80 0.61
C LEU A 38 -5.93 8.92 0.53
N VAL A 39 -5.40 9.56 -0.52
CA VAL A 39 -3.97 9.91 -0.62
C VAL A 39 -3.56 10.86 0.48
N HIS A 40 -4.39 11.86 0.80
CA HIS A 40 -4.12 12.79 1.90
C HIS A 40 -4.13 12.11 3.26
N LEU A 41 -5.04 11.16 3.48
CA LEU A 41 -5.02 10.32 4.69
C LEU A 41 -3.72 9.49 4.79
N SER A 42 -3.23 8.95 3.68
CA SER A 42 -1.92 8.28 3.64
C SER A 42 -0.78 9.23 4.05
N TYR A 43 -0.79 10.46 3.54
CA TYR A 43 0.20 11.48 3.93
C TYR A 43 0.14 11.81 5.42
N ASN A 44 -1.05 11.96 5.98
CA ASN A 44 -1.23 12.24 7.41
C ASN A 44 -0.72 11.09 8.28
N LYS A 45 -0.92 9.84 7.86
CA LYS A 45 -0.36 8.66 8.53
C LYS A 45 1.16 8.68 8.59
N LEU A 46 1.84 9.07 7.50
CA LEU A 46 3.30 9.19 7.49
C LEU A 46 3.86 10.26 8.45
N ARG A 47 3.01 11.16 8.92
CA ARG A 47 3.38 12.22 9.88
C ARG A 47 2.96 11.90 11.32
N SER A 48 2.29 10.80 11.54
CA SER A 48 1.90 10.37 12.89
C SER A 48 3.14 9.99 13.69
N SER A 49 3.24 10.51 14.90
CA SER A 49 4.28 10.15 15.89
C SER A 49 3.83 9.02 16.82
N ASP A 50 2.53 8.73 16.85
CA ASP A 50 1.89 7.87 17.85
C ASP A 50 1.61 6.46 17.33
N GLU A 51 1.89 6.22 16.04
CA GLU A 51 1.65 4.94 15.38
C GLU A 51 2.96 4.24 15.05
N THR A 52 2.93 2.90 15.05
CA THR A 52 4.10 2.12 14.64
C THR A 52 4.29 2.21 13.12
N GLU A 53 5.54 2.00 12.67
CA GLU A 53 5.84 1.93 11.23
C GLU A 53 4.97 0.88 10.50
N LYS A 54 4.65 -0.23 11.17
CA LYS A 54 3.77 -1.27 10.63
C LYS A 54 2.35 -0.76 10.45
N ASP A 55 1.78 -0.07 11.44
CA ASP A 55 0.43 0.48 11.37
C ASP A 55 0.33 1.53 10.28
N ILE A 56 1.34 2.41 10.19
CA ILE A 56 1.44 3.44 9.17
C ILE A 56 1.44 2.80 7.77
N CYS A 57 2.34 1.86 7.50
CA CYS A 57 2.45 1.24 6.18
C CYS A 57 1.23 0.38 5.82
N THR A 58 0.62 -0.29 6.82
CA THR A 58 -0.65 -1.01 6.63
C THR A 58 -1.78 -0.05 6.23
N ALA A 59 -1.88 1.12 6.89
CA ALA A 59 -2.86 2.13 6.54
C ALA A 59 -2.60 2.73 5.15
N VAL A 60 -1.35 3.07 4.81
CA VAL A 60 -0.96 3.59 3.50
C VAL A 60 -1.31 2.60 2.40
N TYR A 61 -1.03 1.32 2.58
CA TYR A 61 -1.42 0.28 1.64
C TYR A 61 -2.94 0.26 1.41
N ASN A 62 -3.73 0.15 2.48
CA ASN A 62 -5.18 0.06 2.38
C ASN A 62 -5.80 1.33 1.76
N TYR A 63 -5.29 2.51 2.10
CA TYR A 63 -5.74 3.76 1.46
C TYR A 63 -5.35 3.84 -0.01
N SER A 64 -4.17 3.37 -0.42
CA SER A 64 -3.77 3.34 -1.82
C SER A 64 -4.65 2.40 -2.65
N LEU A 65 -5.06 1.28 -2.05
CA LEU A 65 -5.97 0.31 -2.65
C LEU A 65 -7.37 0.92 -2.87
N PHE A 66 -7.94 1.54 -1.85
CA PHE A 66 -9.22 2.22 -1.94
C PHE A 66 -9.17 3.41 -2.91
N ALA A 67 -8.07 4.18 -2.89
CA ALA A 67 -7.86 5.26 -3.83
C ALA A 67 -7.77 4.78 -5.29
N SER A 68 -7.21 3.60 -5.52
CA SER A 68 -7.17 2.97 -6.85
C SER A 68 -8.59 2.64 -7.35
N VAL A 69 -9.41 2.05 -6.48
CA VAL A 69 -10.82 1.75 -6.81
C VAL A 69 -11.60 3.04 -7.08
N GLN A 70 -11.47 4.06 -6.22
CA GLN A 70 -12.13 5.35 -6.39
C GLN A 70 -11.70 6.08 -7.66
N HIS A 71 -10.41 6.03 -7.98
CA HIS A 71 -9.91 6.66 -9.21
C HIS A 71 -10.45 5.96 -10.46
N PHE A 72 -10.57 4.64 -10.43
CA PHE A 72 -11.06 3.83 -11.54
C PHE A 72 -12.56 3.99 -11.77
N CYS A 73 -13.36 3.92 -10.70
CA CYS A 73 -14.83 3.94 -10.79
C CYS A 73 -15.39 5.37 -10.78
N GLY A 74 -14.72 6.32 -10.11
CA GLY A 74 -15.27 7.64 -9.79
C GLY A 74 -16.27 7.60 -8.63
N ILE A 75 -16.48 8.75 -7.98
CA ILE A 75 -17.33 8.86 -6.78
C ILE A 75 -18.78 8.44 -7.06
N GLY A 76 -19.36 8.87 -8.18
CA GLY A 76 -20.77 8.58 -8.50
C GLY A 76 -21.04 7.11 -8.84
N ALA A 77 -20.13 6.44 -9.52
CA ALA A 77 -20.32 5.07 -9.96
C ALA A 77 -20.33 4.05 -8.82
N LEU A 78 -19.62 4.33 -7.72
CA LEU A 78 -19.62 3.48 -6.52
C LEU A 78 -20.92 3.62 -5.71
N ASP A 79 -21.57 4.79 -5.77
CA ASP A 79 -22.86 5.01 -5.11
C ASP A 79 -24.02 4.33 -5.90
N GLU A 80 -23.87 4.19 -7.22
CA GLU A 80 -24.82 3.49 -8.08
C GLU A 80 -24.77 1.97 -7.92
N LEU A 81 -23.68 1.42 -7.40
CA LEU A 81 -23.57 0.01 -7.00
C LEU A 81 -24.45 -0.22 -5.75
N LYS A 82 -25.77 -0.16 -5.95
CA LYS A 82 -26.76 -0.43 -4.93
C LYS A 82 -26.47 -1.79 -4.30
N ASP A 83 -26.21 -1.76 -3.00
CA ASP A 83 -26.22 -2.91 -2.07
C ASP A 83 -25.27 -4.09 -2.31
N GLU A 84 -24.35 -4.03 -3.25
CA GLU A 84 -23.49 -5.16 -3.47
C GLU A 84 -22.13 -5.00 -2.77
N ALA A 85 -22.13 -5.23 -1.45
CA ALA A 85 -20.88 -5.46 -0.72
C ALA A 85 -19.96 -6.46 -1.48
N ALA A 86 -20.55 -7.43 -2.17
CA ALA A 86 -19.85 -8.38 -3.02
C ALA A 86 -19.17 -7.72 -4.21
N SER A 87 -19.84 -6.78 -4.92
CA SER A 87 -19.27 -6.07 -6.08
C SER A 87 -18.12 -5.15 -5.65
N ILE A 88 -18.27 -4.46 -4.51
CA ILE A 88 -17.22 -3.59 -3.96
C ILE A 88 -16.02 -4.42 -3.52
N ASN A 89 -16.25 -5.53 -2.82
CA ASN A 89 -15.19 -6.42 -2.40
C ASN A 89 -14.43 -6.97 -3.62
N ARG A 90 -15.13 -7.32 -4.71
CA ARG A 90 -14.49 -7.75 -5.95
C ARG A 90 -13.58 -6.67 -6.55
N LEU A 91 -14.02 -5.40 -6.59
CA LEU A 91 -13.17 -4.31 -7.08
C LEU A 91 -11.93 -4.11 -6.22
N VAL A 92 -12.06 -4.23 -4.90
CA VAL A 92 -10.94 -4.16 -3.97
C VAL A 92 -9.98 -5.34 -4.18
N GLU A 93 -10.50 -6.55 -4.38
CA GLU A 93 -9.71 -7.75 -4.68
C GLU A 93 -9.00 -7.64 -6.03
N GLU A 94 -9.65 -7.11 -7.05
CA GLU A 94 -9.02 -6.86 -8.36
C GLU A 94 -7.86 -5.87 -8.24
N ALA A 95 -8.03 -4.78 -7.49
CA ALA A 95 -6.97 -3.81 -7.25
C ALA A 95 -5.81 -4.43 -6.43
N ASP A 96 -6.11 -5.23 -5.40
CA ASP A 96 -5.15 -5.98 -4.59
C ASP A 96 -4.32 -6.95 -5.46
N ASN A 97 -5.00 -7.71 -6.33
CA ASN A 97 -4.36 -8.66 -7.23
C ASN A 97 -3.47 -7.95 -8.27
N HIS A 98 -3.85 -6.76 -8.73
CA HIS A 98 -2.97 -5.97 -9.60
C HIS A 98 -1.65 -5.60 -8.92
N ILE A 99 -1.69 -5.16 -7.65
CA ILE A 99 -0.46 -4.84 -6.89
C ILE A 99 0.37 -6.11 -6.66
N LYS A 100 -0.26 -7.23 -6.30
CA LYS A 100 0.40 -8.53 -6.14
C LYS A 100 1.15 -8.94 -7.40
N ASN A 101 0.50 -8.87 -8.55
CA ASN A 101 1.10 -9.22 -9.84
C ASN A 101 2.29 -8.32 -10.20
N ILE A 102 2.21 -7.01 -9.92
CA ILE A 102 3.32 -6.09 -10.15
C ILE A 102 4.52 -6.44 -9.25
N ILE A 103 4.27 -6.71 -7.96
CA ILE A 103 5.35 -7.07 -7.02
C ILE A 103 5.97 -8.40 -7.42
N SER A 104 5.17 -9.43 -7.72
CA SER A 104 5.68 -10.73 -8.17
C SER A 104 6.57 -10.56 -9.40
N LYS A 105 6.08 -9.90 -10.44
CA LYS A 105 6.85 -9.67 -11.66
C LYS A 105 8.15 -8.91 -11.40
N LYS A 106 8.12 -7.85 -10.60
CA LYS A 106 9.32 -7.09 -10.25
C LYS A 106 10.29 -7.91 -9.36
N THR A 107 9.77 -8.74 -8.47
CA THR A 107 10.60 -9.65 -7.65
C THR A 107 11.35 -10.65 -8.52
N ASP A 108 10.70 -11.18 -9.54
CA ASP A 108 11.31 -12.08 -10.51
C ASP A 108 12.36 -11.36 -11.37
N GLU A 109 12.06 -10.16 -11.87
CA GLU A 109 12.95 -9.37 -12.72
C GLU A 109 14.20 -8.87 -11.96
N TYR A 110 14.06 -8.45 -10.70
CA TYR A 110 15.12 -7.82 -9.90
C TYR A 110 15.66 -8.73 -8.78
N CYS A 111 15.46 -10.04 -8.87
CA CYS A 111 16.04 -11.04 -7.95
C CYS A 111 15.84 -10.69 -6.46
N SER A 112 14.69 -10.13 -6.09
CA SER A 112 14.37 -9.73 -4.70
C SER A 112 15.32 -8.68 -4.11
N GLU A 113 15.84 -7.75 -4.90
CA GLU A 113 16.74 -6.67 -4.44
C GLU A 113 16.19 -5.84 -3.29
N TRP A 114 14.85 -5.76 -3.15
CA TRP A 114 14.20 -5.08 -2.04
C TRP A 114 14.66 -5.57 -0.66
N MET A 115 15.10 -6.83 -0.56
CA MET A 115 15.62 -7.43 0.70
C MET A 115 16.92 -6.77 1.16
N TYR A 116 17.62 -6.10 0.28
CA TYR A 116 18.89 -5.43 0.55
C TYR A 116 18.74 -3.90 0.59
N CYS A 117 17.61 -3.37 0.14
CA CYS A 117 17.33 -1.94 0.21
C CYS A 117 17.20 -1.48 1.66
N PRO A 118 17.82 -0.37 2.07
CA PRO A 118 17.55 0.24 3.37
C PRO A 118 16.07 0.60 3.50
N LYS A 119 15.47 0.40 4.70
CA LYS A 119 14.07 0.77 4.94
C LYS A 119 13.79 2.25 4.65
N VAL A 120 14.76 3.13 4.93
CA VAL A 120 14.63 4.56 4.62
C VAL A 120 14.39 4.81 3.13
N PHE A 121 15.01 4.03 2.24
CA PHE A 121 14.78 4.14 0.80
C PHE A 121 13.32 3.81 0.45
N LEU A 122 12.77 2.73 1.00
CA LEU A 122 11.37 2.35 0.78
C LEU A 122 10.40 3.41 1.33
N ALA A 123 10.71 3.99 2.50
CA ALA A 123 9.94 5.09 3.07
C ALA A 123 9.96 6.35 2.18
N ASP A 124 11.13 6.68 1.62
CA ASP A 124 11.26 7.81 0.71
C ASP A 124 10.53 7.57 -0.61
N MET A 125 10.51 6.34 -1.12
CA MET A 125 9.71 5.98 -2.29
C MET A 125 8.20 6.16 -2.02
N ILE A 126 7.70 5.79 -0.85
CA ILE A 126 6.32 6.05 -0.44
C ILE A 126 6.03 7.57 -0.47
N ARG A 127 6.89 8.39 0.17
CA ARG A 127 6.75 9.86 0.19
C ARG A 127 6.76 10.45 -1.22
N LEU A 128 7.67 9.96 -2.08
CA LEU A 128 7.79 10.40 -3.47
C LEU A 128 6.53 10.10 -4.28
N LYS A 129 5.91 8.93 -4.10
CA LYS A 129 4.66 8.58 -4.80
C LYS A 129 3.50 9.45 -4.34
N ILE A 130 3.40 9.76 -3.06
CA ILE A 130 2.42 10.72 -2.53
C ILE A 130 2.64 12.10 -3.15
N ALA A 131 3.88 12.61 -3.15
CA ALA A 131 4.20 13.90 -3.77
C ALA A 131 3.83 13.93 -5.26
N ARG A 132 4.10 12.84 -6.00
CA ARG A 132 3.70 12.70 -7.40
C ARG A 132 2.18 12.77 -7.58
N LEU A 133 1.40 12.11 -6.71
CA LEU A 133 -0.06 12.14 -6.74
C LEU A 133 -0.61 13.55 -6.48
N TYR A 134 -0.02 14.30 -5.52
CA TYR A 134 -0.34 15.70 -5.30
C TYR A 134 -0.09 16.55 -6.55
N HIS A 135 1.08 16.37 -7.18
CA HIS A 135 1.41 17.11 -8.41
C HIS A 135 0.47 16.79 -9.56
N LEU A 136 0.12 15.51 -9.76
CA LEU A 136 -0.82 15.08 -10.81
C LEU A 136 -2.21 15.67 -10.55
N ARG A 137 -2.70 15.67 -9.31
CA ARG A 137 -3.98 16.28 -8.95
C ARG A 137 -3.98 17.79 -9.21
N PHE A 138 -2.90 18.47 -8.85
CA PHE A 138 -2.74 19.89 -9.12
C PHE A 138 -2.83 20.19 -10.63
N ARG A 139 -2.15 19.41 -11.47
CA ARG A 139 -2.22 19.55 -12.92
C ARG A 139 -3.64 19.37 -13.46
N VAL A 140 -4.37 18.39 -12.99
CA VAL A 140 -5.77 18.14 -13.39
C VAL A 140 -6.65 19.34 -13.04
N LEU A 141 -6.52 19.87 -11.83
CA LEU A 141 -7.38 20.96 -11.34
C LEU A 141 -7.06 22.31 -11.99
N TRP A 142 -5.78 22.68 -12.07
CA TRP A 142 -5.36 24.04 -12.43
C TRP A 142 -5.03 24.21 -13.91
N HIS A 143 -4.48 23.18 -14.54
CA HIS A 143 -4.12 23.23 -15.95
C HIS A 143 -5.16 22.57 -16.86
N LYS A 144 -6.23 22.05 -16.30
CA LYS A 144 -7.26 21.27 -17.04
C LYS A 144 -6.64 20.21 -17.97
N VAL A 145 -5.47 19.72 -17.60
CA VAL A 145 -4.77 18.66 -18.32
C VAL A 145 -5.37 17.35 -17.84
N GLY A 146 -6.56 17.05 -18.33
CA GLY A 146 -7.17 15.74 -18.19
C GLY A 146 -6.91 14.92 -19.45
N GLY A 147 -6.98 13.61 -19.32
CA GLY A 147 -6.86 12.72 -20.46
C GLY A 147 -6.28 11.37 -20.06
N LYS A 148 -6.28 10.46 -21.01
CA LYS A 148 -5.86 9.06 -20.79
C LYS A 148 -4.50 8.96 -20.11
N GLY A 149 -3.50 9.71 -20.58
CA GLY A 149 -2.15 9.66 -20.01
C GLY A 149 -2.05 10.19 -18.56
N CYS A 150 -2.91 11.13 -18.14
CA CYS A 150 -2.94 11.59 -16.76
C CYS A 150 -3.57 10.53 -15.84
N ASN A 151 -4.64 9.89 -16.28
CA ASN A 151 -5.32 8.82 -15.54
C ASN A 151 -4.40 7.60 -15.37
N GLU A 152 -3.69 7.21 -16.42
CA GLU A 152 -2.68 6.15 -16.35
C GLU A 152 -1.58 6.48 -15.33
N ALA A 153 -1.05 7.72 -15.35
CA ALA A 153 -0.02 8.15 -14.42
C ALA A 153 -0.50 8.17 -12.95
N ILE A 154 -1.77 8.50 -12.69
CA ILE A 154 -2.37 8.43 -11.35
C ILE A 154 -2.50 6.97 -10.93
N THR A 155 -3.05 6.12 -11.80
CA THR A 155 -3.21 4.68 -11.54
C THR A 155 -1.86 4.02 -11.19
N ASP A 156 -0.82 4.29 -11.98
CA ASP A 156 0.52 3.76 -11.73
C ASP A 156 1.10 4.26 -10.41
N ALA A 157 0.93 5.55 -10.10
CA ALA A 157 1.43 6.11 -8.86
C ALA A 157 0.72 5.54 -7.63
N LEU A 158 -0.59 5.25 -7.71
CA LEU A 158 -1.35 4.60 -6.63
C LEU A 158 -0.92 3.15 -6.41
N ARG A 159 -0.72 2.40 -7.49
CA ARG A 159 -0.21 1.01 -7.44
C ARG A 159 1.20 0.94 -6.87
N ASP A 160 2.08 1.82 -7.31
CA ASP A 160 3.43 1.94 -6.79
C ASP A 160 3.44 2.31 -5.30
N LEU A 161 2.54 3.23 -4.88
CA LEU A 161 2.40 3.59 -3.47
C LEU A 161 2.06 2.37 -2.60
N GLY A 162 1.07 1.59 -3.02
CA GLY A 162 0.72 0.33 -2.34
C GLY A 162 1.86 -0.69 -2.38
N GLY A 163 2.52 -0.83 -3.53
CA GLY A 163 3.64 -1.74 -3.70
C GLY A 163 4.80 -1.44 -2.75
N TYR A 164 5.22 -0.18 -2.63
CA TYR A 164 6.29 0.19 -1.69
C TYR A 164 5.89 0.03 -0.23
N ALA A 165 4.61 0.24 0.12
CA ALA A 165 4.12 -0.01 1.47
C ALA A 165 4.21 -1.52 1.85
N ILE A 166 3.85 -2.42 0.94
CA ILE A 166 4.01 -3.87 1.12
C ILE A 166 5.48 -4.26 1.24
N LEU A 167 6.35 -3.75 0.37
CA LEU A 167 7.79 -4.04 0.43
C LEU A 167 8.41 -3.54 1.74
N TYR A 168 7.96 -2.40 2.26
CA TYR A 168 8.39 -1.89 3.56
C TYR A 168 7.99 -2.84 4.69
N LEU A 169 6.75 -3.33 4.69
CA LEU A 169 6.26 -4.29 5.69
C LEU A 169 7.02 -5.61 5.61
N ALA A 170 7.21 -6.15 4.42
CA ALA A 170 7.97 -7.37 4.18
C ALA A 170 9.43 -7.22 4.65
N ARG A 171 10.07 -6.06 4.39
CA ARG A 171 11.41 -5.75 4.87
C ARG A 171 11.47 -5.66 6.39
N THR A 172 10.47 -5.07 7.03
CA THR A 172 10.40 -5.01 8.48
C THR A 172 10.31 -6.40 9.10
N ALA A 173 9.47 -7.29 8.54
CA ALA A 173 9.37 -8.67 9.00
C ALA A 173 10.69 -9.44 8.83
N LEU A 174 11.38 -9.25 7.71
CA LEU A 174 12.70 -9.83 7.45
C LEU A 174 13.76 -9.37 8.46
N ASP A 175 13.80 -8.07 8.77
CA ASP A 175 14.75 -7.53 9.74
C ASP A 175 14.49 -8.10 11.15
N GLU A 176 13.22 -8.22 11.57
CA GLU A 176 12.85 -8.87 12.83
C GLU A 176 13.26 -10.34 12.89
N GLU A 177 13.13 -11.07 11.79
CA GLU A 177 13.58 -12.47 11.69
C GLU A 177 15.11 -12.57 11.83
N ARG A 178 15.86 -11.66 11.17
CA ARG A 178 17.32 -11.60 11.25
C ARG A 178 17.80 -11.30 12.67
N GLU A 179 17.16 -10.37 13.35
CA GLU A 179 17.47 -10.02 14.74
C GLU A 179 17.22 -11.21 15.69
N LYS A 180 16.10 -11.90 15.56
CA LYS A 180 15.80 -13.11 16.35
C LYS A 180 16.83 -14.21 16.13
N LYS A 181 17.23 -14.45 14.89
CA LYS A 181 18.29 -15.42 14.55
C LYS A 181 19.65 -15.04 15.12
N ALA A 182 19.99 -13.75 15.16
CA ALA A 182 21.23 -13.27 15.75
C ALA A 182 21.26 -13.46 17.27
N GLN A 183 20.15 -13.17 17.95
CA GLN A 183 20.01 -13.36 19.40
C GLN A 183 20.12 -14.82 19.83
N THR A 184 19.55 -15.75 19.03
CA THR A 184 19.62 -17.20 19.32
C THR A 184 21.01 -17.80 19.10
N LYS A 185 21.85 -17.17 18.28
CA LYS A 185 23.21 -17.62 18.01
C LYS A 185 24.26 -17.01 18.95
N ALA A 186 23.90 -16.01 19.73
CA ALA A 186 24.80 -15.42 20.74
C ALA A 186 25.12 -16.50 21.82
N PRO A 187 26.38 -16.83 22.09
CA PRO A 187 26.73 -17.80 23.12
C PRO A 187 26.21 -17.29 24.47
N LYS A 188 25.46 -18.15 25.18
CA LYS A 188 25.11 -17.88 26.57
C LYS A 188 26.43 -17.63 27.32
N ALA A 189 26.68 -16.38 27.72
CA ALA A 189 27.81 -16.08 28.58
C ALA A 189 27.77 -17.03 29.80
N SER A 190 28.66 -17.96 29.85
CA SER A 190 28.84 -18.85 31.00
C SER A 190 29.20 -17.97 32.21
N LYS A 191 28.27 -17.94 33.16
CA LYS A 191 28.52 -17.39 34.50
C LYS A 191 29.45 -18.28 35.27
#